data_b0f4d870a6db9ea63f8f01fadf4edcc6
#
_entry.id   b0f4d870a6db9ea63f8f01fadf4edcc6
#
_cell.length_a   1.000
_cell.length_b   1.000
_cell.length_c   1.000
_cell.angle_alpha   90.00
_cell.angle_beta   90.00
_cell.angle_gamma   90.00
#
_symmetry.space_group_name_H-M   'P 1'
#
loop_
_entity.id
_entity.type
_entity.pdbx_description
1 polymer ?
#
loop_
_entity_poly.entity_id
_entity_poly.type
_entity_poly.pdbx_seq_one_letter_code
_entity_poly.pdbx_strand_id
1 'polypeptide(L)'
;MAIPIELLFLVTYVLVDDWYQGKGRYLVHRTVGDTPTFSDSEMLTLMLAIDFFEFTSERRYLAFIRANYRSLFPHLLTQGQYNRRARQLGYLLNALRQDWASELGSPLENHFLLDTTPVIAVGYRRSKRHSDFLGSAAYGYCAARRMKYFGYKLAMLTTLDGTPYAFELIPANTDERDAADEILDSLPSNSQVWSDKGFIGEEWQAQWAETGRHIWTAKRENQLIQNPLAFDQLLNRVRERVEGAFDILKEGGRSVEHTLAHTIEGLCTRILAKISCVTLRLYLRRFMGIDILTYTVKA
;
A
#
# COMPACT_ATOMS: atom_id res chain seq x y z
N MET A 1 -2.60 20.00 -13.79
CA MET A 1 -3.91 20.65 -13.82
C MET A 1 -4.78 19.97 -12.77
N ALA A 2 -5.40 20.69 -11.85
CA ALA A 2 -6.30 20.08 -10.87
C ALA A 2 -7.54 19.55 -11.60
N ILE A 3 -7.83 18.27 -11.45
CA ILE A 3 -9.03 17.64 -12.03
C ILE A 3 -10.22 17.88 -11.10
N PRO A 4 -11.43 18.25 -11.60
CA PRO A 4 -12.63 18.29 -10.78
C PRO A 4 -12.90 16.96 -10.09
N ILE A 5 -13.42 17.01 -8.86
CA ILE A 5 -13.66 15.79 -8.06
C ILE A 5 -14.65 14.85 -8.76
N GLU A 6 -15.69 15.40 -9.37
CA GLU A 6 -16.67 14.63 -10.16
C GLU A 6 -16.00 13.85 -11.30
N LEU A 7 -15.09 14.52 -12.00
CA LEU A 7 -14.34 13.88 -13.08
C LEU A 7 -13.39 12.79 -12.56
N LEU A 8 -12.78 13.02 -11.39
CA LEU A 8 -11.96 12.00 -10.74
C LEU A 8 -12.77 10.76 -10.38
N PHE A 9 -13.96 10.92 -9.78
CA PHE A 9 -14.86 9.79 -9.51
C PHE A 9 -15.29 9.08 -10.79
N LEU A 10 -15.66 9.84 -11.82
CA LEU A 10 -16.09 9.28 -13.09
C LEU A 10 -14.95 8.47 -13.76
N VAL A 11 -13.77 9.04 -13.88
CA VAL A 11 -12.62 8.36 -14.49
C VAL A 11 -12.25 7.12 -13.69
N THR A 12 -12.19 7.22 -12.36
CA THR A 12 -11.90 6.06 -11.51
C THR A 12 -12.96 4.97 -11.68
N TYR A 13 -14.25 5.37 -11.70
CA TYR A 13 -15.35 4.42 -11.89
C TYR A 13 -15.27 3.71 -13.24
N VAL A 14 -15.05 4.43 -14.31
CA VAL A 14 -14.94 3.84 -15.68
C VAL A 14 -13.80 2.82 -15.72
N LEU A 15 -12.62 3.16 -15.21
CA LEU A 15 -11.48 2.23 -15.18
C LEU A 15 -11.78 0.97 -14.33
N VAL A 16 -12.42 1.15 -13.20
CA VAL A 16 -12.80 0.05 -12.30
C VAL A 16 -13.88 -0.81 -12.94
N ASP A 17 -14.91 -0.19 -13.54
CA ASP A 17 -16.04 -0.92 -14.14
C ASP A 17 -15.61 -1.66 -15.41
N ASP A 18 -14.81 -1.07 -16.27
CA ASP A 18 -14.23 -1.74 -17.44
C ASP A 18 -13.45 -3.00 -17.03
N TRP A 19 -12.58 -2.88 -16.01
CA TRP A 19 -11.88 -4.03 -15.46
C TRP A 19 -12.84 -5.05 -14.83
N TYR A 20 -13.84 -4.57 -14.09
CA TYR A 20 -14.80 -5.44 -13.42
C TYR A 20 -15.64 -6.23 -14.43
N GLN A 21 -16.16 -5.59 -15.46
CA GLN A 21 -16.93 -6.25 -16.53
C GLN A 21 -16.07 -7.22 -17.36
N GLY A 22 -14.81 -6.87 -17.61
CA GLY A 22 -13.89 -7.71 -18.38
C GLY A 22 -13.39 -8.92 -17.58
N LYS A 23 -13.06 -8.75 -16.30
CA LYS A 23 -12.37 -9.76 -15.50
C LYS A 23 -12.94 -9.92 -14.07
N GLY A 24 -13.15 -8.83 -13.34
CA GLY A 24 -13.47 -8.85 -11.92
C GLY A 24 -14.72 -9.66 -11.58
N ARG A 25 -15.79 -9.57 -12.38
CA ARG A 25 -17.04 -10.28 -12.17
C ARG A 25 -16.90 -11.81 -12.16
N TYR A 26 -15.90 -12.35 -12.86
CA TYR A 26 -15.63 -13.78 -12.90
C TYR A 26 -14.83 -14.27 -11.67
N LEU A 27 -14.24 -13.35 -10.94
CA LEU A 27 -13.55 -13.65 -9.68
C LEU A 27 -14.50 -13.65 -8.48
N VAL A 28 -15.71 -13.11 -8.64
CA VAL A 28 -16.68 -12.99 -7.55
C VAL A 28 -17.36 -14.32 -7.30
N HIS A 29 -17.12 -14.91 -6.14
CA HIS A 29 -17.85 -16.09 -5.65
C HIS A 29 -19.09 -15.64 -4.87
N ARG A 30 -20.21 -15.38 -5.55
CA ARG A 30 -21.49 -15.17 -4.89
C ARG A 30 -22.22 -16.50 -4.73
N THR A 31 -22.40 -16.89 -3.47
CA THR A 31 -23.32 -17.94 -3.11
C THR A 31 -24.70 -17.34 -3.08
N VAL A 32 -25.66 -17.58 -3.78
CA VAL A 32 -27.10 -17.26 -3.75
C VAL A 32 -27.47 -15.88 -3.15
N GLY A 33 -28.13 -15.04 -3.88
CA GLY A 33 -28.66 -13.74 -3.44
C GLY A 33 -28.82 -12.75 -4.59
N ASP A 34 -29.58 -11.69 -4.35
CA ASP A 34 -29.79 -10.61 -5.31
C ASP A 34 -28.49 -9.83 -5.58
N THR A 35 -28.34 -9.33 -6.80
CA THR A 35 -27.26 -8.41 -7.14
C THR A 35 -27.35 -7.17 -6.26
N PRO A 36 -26.25 -6.77 -5.57
CA PRO A 36 -26.29 -5.60 -4.71
C PRO A 36 -26.65 -4.33 -5.48
N THR A 37 -27.58 -3.55 -4.97
CA THR A 37 -28.00 -2.28 -5.58
C THR A 37 -26.83 -1.28 -5.68
N PHE A 38 -25.93 -1.26 -4.67
CA PHE A 38 -24.66 -0.57 -4.75
C PHE A 38 -23.62 -1.53 -5.33
N SER A 39 -23.18 -1.32 -6.56
CA SER A 39 -22.35 -2.25 -7.32
C SER A 39 -20.95 -2.47 -6.72
N ASP A 40 -20.26 -3.54 -7.13
CA ASP A 40 -18.86 -3.78 -6.73
C ASP A 40 -17.94 -2.71 -7.33
N SER A 41 -18.24 -2.25 -8.54
CA SER A 41 -17.51 -1.16 -9.20
C SER A 41 -17.63 0.15 -8.43
N GLU A 42 -18.82 0.52 -7.97
CA GLU A 42 -19.01 1.69 -7.09
C GLU A 42 -18.26 1.53 -5.77
N MET A 43 -18.28 0.34 -5.20
CA MET A 43 -17.59 0.06 -3.94
C MET A 43 -16.07 0.19 -4.08
N LEU A 44 -15.47 -0.45 -5.09
CA LEU A 44 -14.05 -0.37 -5.38
C LEU A 44 -13.62 1.07 -5.71
N THR A 45 -14.43 1.81 -6.46
CA THR A 45 -14.23 3.24 -6.75
C THR A 45 -14.11 4.06 -5.46
N LEU A 46 -15.04 3.88 -4.53
CA LEU A 46 -14.99 4.61 -3.25
C LEU A 46 -13.84 4.15 -2.35
N MET A 47 -13.46 2.87 -2.39
CA MET A 47 -12.30 2.36 -1.65
C MET A 47 -10.99 2.99 -2.13
N LEU A 48 -10.84 3.20 -3.43
CA LEU A 48 -9.69 3.85 -4.04
C LEU A 48 -9.71 5.38 -3.81
N ALA A 49 -10.86 6.00 -4.06
CA ALA A 49 -10.97 7.45 -4.08
C ALA A 49 -10.79 8.10 -2.70
N ILE A 50 -11.06 7.41 -1.59
CA ILE A 50 -10.92 7.98 -0.25
C ILE A 50 -9.50 8.49 0.04
N ASP A 51 -8.48 7.90 -0.56
CA ASP A 51 -7.09 8.26 -0.34
C ASP A 51 -6.62 9.46 -1.17
N PHE A 52 -7.48 9.99 -2.04
CA PHE A 52 -7.29 11.30 -2.65
C PHE A 52 -7.71 12.47 -1.74
N PHE A 53 -8.33 12.18 -0.61
CA PHE A 53 -8.83 13.18 0.34
C PHE A 53 -8.12 13.08 1.69
N GLU A 54 -8.20 14.15 2.48
CA GLU A 54 -7.63 14.20 3.84
C GLU A 54 -8.54 13.58 4.93
N PHE A 55 -9.50 12.73 4.56
CA PHE A 55 -10.37 12.08 5.53
C PHE A 55 -9.63 11.01 6.31
N THR A 56 -9.54 11.16 7.62
CA THR A 56 -9.01 10.12 8.52
C THR A 56 -10.01 8.99 8.76
N SER A 57 -11.31 9.28 8.61
CA SER A 57 -12.41 8.40 8.97
C SER A 57 -13.33 8.12 7.79
N GLU A 58 -13.61 6.84 7.54
CA GLU A 58 -14.61 6.39 6.55
C GLU A 58 -15.99 7.02 6.80
N ARG A 59 -16.36 7.22 8.07
CA ARG A 59 -17.63 7.86 8.44
C ARG A 59 -17.70 9.29 7.89
N ARG A 60 -16.63 10.09 8.05
CA ARG A 60 -16.58 11.46 7.53
C ARG A 60 -16.57 11.47 6.02
N TYR A 61 -15.80 10.60 5.40
CA TYR A 61 -15.77 10.46 3.96
C TYR A 61 -17.14 10.13 3.37
N LEU A 62 -17.83 9.10 3.88
CA LEU A 62 -19.17 8.74 3.41
C LEU A 62 -20.22 9.83 3.68
N ALA A 63 -20.09 10.59 4.77
CA ALA A 63 -20.94 11.76 5.00
C ALA A 63 -20.72 12.86 3.96
N PHE A 64 -19.46 13.11 3.59
CA PHE A 64 -19.10 14.04 2.52
C PHE A 64 -19.64 13.59 1.16
N ILE A 65 -19.48 12.32 0.78
CA ILE A 65 -20.04 11.75 -0.46
C ILE A 65 -21.55 11.91 -0.49
N ARG A 66 -22.23 11.59 0.61
CA ARG A 66 -23.70 11.70 0.72
C ARG A 66 -24.21 13.13 0.59
N ALA A 67 -23.46 14.10 1.11
CA ALA A 67 -23.84 15.51 1.06
C ALA A 67 -23.60 16.14 -0.31
N ASN A 68 -22.49 15.77 -1.01
CA ASN A 68 -22.05 16.49 -2.19
C ASN A 68 -22.17 15.70 -3.50
N TYR A 69 -22.16 14.34 -3.44
CA TYR A 69 -22.09 13.48 -4.63
C TYR A 69 -23.15 12.38 -4.63
N ARG A 70 -24.29 12.66 -4.03
CA ARG A 70 -25.42 11.72 -3.97
C ARG A 70 -25.96 11.33 -5.36
N SER A 71 -25.86 12.22 -6.33
CA SER A 71 -26.23 11.95 -7.72
C SER A 71 -25.36 10.90 -8.39
N LEU A 72 -24.06 10.85 -8.03
CA LEU A 72 -23.13 9.85 -8.53
C LEU A 72 -23.27 8.49 -7.78
N PHE A 73 -23.67 8.53 -6.50
CA PHE A 73 -23.79 7.36 -5.64
C PHE A 73 -25.16 7.33 -4.94
N PRO A 74 -26.27 7.12 -5.69
CA PRO A 74 -27.64 7.23 -5.15
C PRO A 74 -27.94 6.20 -4.06
N HIS A 75 -27.34 5.01 -4.13
CA HIS A 75 -27.54 3.90 -3.21
C HIS A 75 -26.38 3.72 -2.21
N LEU A 76 -25.71 4.85 -1.86
CA LEU A 76 -24.56 4.84 -0.96
C LEU A 76 -24.86 4.11 0.37
N LEU A 77 -23.98 3.18 0.73
CA LEU A 77 -24.07 2.34 1.91
C LEU A 77 -23.93 3.13 3.22
N THR A 78 -24.45 2.58 4.31
CA THR A 78 -24.10 3.01 5.66
C THR A 78 -22.64 2.65 5.96
N GLN A 79 -22.00 3.30 6.94
CA GLN A 79 -20.61 3.01 7.30
C GLN A 79 -20.36 1.53 7.65
N GLY A 80 -21.29 0.92 8.40
CA GLY A 80 -21.14 -0.48 8.78
C GLY A 80 -21.24 -1.44 7.59
N GLN A 81 -22.15 -1.16 6.64
CA GLN A 81 -22.26 -1.93 5.39
C GLN A 81 -21.03 -1.73 4.50
N TYR A 82 -20.57 -0.49 4.35
CA TYR A 82 -19.36 -0.14 3.60
C TYR A 82 -18.15 -0.90 4.16
N ASN A 83 -17.91 -0.82 5.46
CA ASN A 83 -16.76 -1.46 6.09
C ASN A 83 -16.78 -3.00 5.96
N ARG A 84 -17.95 -3.62 6.13
CA ARG A 84 -18.11 -5.07 5.92
C ARG A 84 -17.79 -5.44 4.48
N ARG A 85 -18.38 -4.72 3.53
CA ARG A 85 -18.20 -5.01 2.11
C ARG A 85 -16.79 -4.71 1.61
N ALA A 86 -16.13 -3.65 2.10
CA ALA A 86 -14.74 -3.36 1.80
C ALA A 86 -13.83 -4.54 2.14
N ARG A 87 -14.02 -5.16 3.31
CA ARG A 87 -13.26 -6.36 3.70
C ARG A 87 -13.56 -7.56 2.78
N GLN A 88 -14.81 -7.74 2.40
CA GLN A 88 -15.21 -8.82 1.49
C GLN A 88 -14.64 -8.65 0.07
N LEU A 89 -14.45 -7.42 -0.40
CA LEU A 89 -13.96 -7.14 -1.75
C LEU A 89 -12.44 -6.85 -1.80
N GLY A 90 -11.72 -7.01 -0.69
CA GLY A 90 -10.28 -6.78 -0.64
C GLY A 90 -9.51 -7.60 -1.68
N TYR A 91 -9.88 -8.87 -1.90
CA TYR A 91 -9.24 -9.71 -2.91
C TYR A 91 -9.44 -9.18 -4.35
N LEU A 92 -10.63 -8.62 -4.66
CA LEU A 92 -10.88 -7.99 -5.97
C LEU A 92 -10.05 -6.72 -6.13
N LEU A 93 -9.96 -5.92 -5.08
CA LEU A 93 -9.13 -4.72 -5.10
C LEU A 93 -7.66 -5.06 -5.33
N ASN A 94 -7.16 -6.14 -4.72
CA ASN A 94 -5.80 -6.60 -4.96
C ASN A 94 -5.59 -7.12 -6.39
N ALA A 95 -6.54 -7.87 -6.94
CA ALA A 95 -6.50 -8.33 -8.32
C ALA A 95 -6.48 -7.16 -9.32
N LEU A 96 -7.34 -6.16 -9.12
CA LEU A 96 -7.35 -4.93 -9.90
C LEU A 96 -5.99 -4.20 -9.83
N ARG A 97 -5.44 -4.05 -8.63
CA ARG A 97 -4.13 -3.44 -8.41
C ARG A 97 -3.02 -4.19 -9.17
N GLN A 98 -3.02 -5.51 -9.10
CA GLN A 98 -2.02 -6.35 -9.77
C GLN A 98 -2.11 -6.22 -11.30
N ASP A 99 -3.32 -6.17 -11.85
CA ASP A 99 -3.51 -5.97 -13.28
C ASP A 99 -3.01 -4.59 -13.73
N TRP A 100 -3.35 -3.52 -13.02
CA TRP A 100 -2.81 -2.19 -13.30
C TRP A 100 -1.28 -2.10 -13.13
N ALA A 101 -0.72 -2.76 -12.11
CA ALA A 101 0.73 -2.84 -11.96
C ALA A 101 1.38 -3.59 -13.14
N SER A 102 0.72 -4.64 -13.64
CA SER A 102 1.18 -5.38 -14.82
C SER A 102 1.15 -4.52 -16.09
N GLU A 103 0.09 -3.74 -16.29
CA GLU A 103 -0.01 -2.80 -17.41
C GLU A 103 1.02 -1.67 -17.33
N LEU A 104 1.39 -1.25 -16.11
CA LEU A 104 2.48 -0.31 -15.88
C LEU A 104 3.87 -0.90 -16.21
N GLY A 105 3.96 -2.20 -16.45
CA GLY A 105 5.18 -2.89 -16.87
C GLY A 105 5.93 -3.61 -15.73
N SER A 106 5.34 -3.70 -14.54
CA SER A 106 6.03 -4.31 -13.39
C SER A 106 6.52 -5.75 -13.59
N PRO A 107 5.89 -6.62 -14.43
CA PRO A 107 6.42 -7.96 -14.71
C PRO A 107 7.70 -7.97 -15.55
N LEU A 108 8.02 -6.87 -16.23
CA LEU A 108 9.22 -6.74 -17.06
C LEU A 108 10.39 -6.12 -16.30
N GLU A 109 10.13 -5.66 -15.07
CA GLU A 109 11.15 -5.07 -14.23
C GLU A 109 12.03 -6.15 -13.58
N ASN A 110 13.30 -5.81 -13.44
CA ASN A 110 14.26 -6.60 -12.70
C ASN A 110 14.98 -5.81 -11.61
N HIS A 111 14.65 -4.54 -11.43
CA HIS A 111 15.15 -3.69 -10.37
C HIS A 111 14.04 -3.29 -9.42
N PHE A 112 14.20 -3.61 -8.14
CA PHE A 112 13.20 -3.37 -7.12
C PHE A 112 13.79 -2.61 -5.94
N LEU A 113 12.94 -1.88 -5.24
CA LEU A 113 13.26 -1.13 -4.05
C LEU A 113 12.53 -1.77 -2.88
N LEU A 114 13.27 -2.13 -1.83
CA LEU A 114 12.72 -2.73 -0.61
C LEU A 114 12.93 -1.80 0.57
N ASP A 115 11.86 -1.50 1.27
CA ASP A 115 11.91 -0.74 2.51
C ASP A 115 10.78 -1.15 3.45
N THR A 116 10.86 -0.71 4.71
CA THR A 116 9.82 -0.92 5.73
C THR A 116 9.34 0.40 6.33
N THR A 117 8.07 0.45 6.69
CA THR A 117 7.52 1.59 7.44
C THR A 117 6.72 1.12 8.66
N PRO A 118 6.78 1.81 9.81
CA PRO A 118 5.98 1.47 10.97
C PRO A 118 4.50 1.72 10.72
N VAL A 119 3.65 0.76 11.10
CA VAL A 119 2.21 0.87 11.12
C VAL A 119 1.75 0.87 12.58
N ILE A 120 1.48 2.05 13.11
CA ILE A 120 1.17 2.26 14.51
C ILE A 120 -0.30 1.92 14.76
N ALA A 121 -0.56 0.81 15.44
CA ALA A 121 -1.92 0.40 15.79
C ALA A 121 -2.44 1.17 17.01
N VAL A 122 -1.62 1.31 18.03
CA VAL A 122 -1.97 2.00 19.28
C VAL A 122 -0.74 2.70 19.86
N GLY A 123 -0.94 3.84 20.50
CA GLY A 123 0.14 4.52 21.24
C GLY A 123 0.73 3.63 22.35
N TYR A 124 2.05 3.65 22.51
CA TYR A 124 2.83 2.78 23.39
C TYR A 124 2.26 2.64 24.83
N ARG A 125 1.76 3.73 25.42
CA ARG A 125 1.22 3.74 26.80
C ARG A 125 -0.12 3.00 26.94
N ARG A 126 -0.92 2.88 25.87
CA ARG A 126 -2.25 2.26 25.89
C ARG A 126 -2.25 0.78 25.47
N SER A 127 -1.14 0.28 24.96
CA SER A 127 -1.05 -1.01 24.29
C SER A 127 -1.19 -2.23 25.21
N LYS A 128 -0.82 -2.11 26.48
CA LYS A 128 -0.61 -3.29 27.36
C LYS A 128 -1.87 -4.04 27.80
N ARG A 129 -3.07 -3.46 27.73
CA ARG A 129 -4.27 -4.10 28.31
C ARG A 129 -5.55 -4.00 27.50
N HIS A 130 -5.62 -3.13 26.49
CA HIS A 130 -6.89 -2.81 25.82
C HIS A 130 -6.72 -2.59 24.30
N SER A 131 -5.76 -3.25 23.67
CA SER A 131 -5.60 -3.17 22.24
C SER A 131 -6.43 -4.25 21.54
N ASP A 132 -7.25 -3.86 20.57
CA ASP A 132 -7.97 -4.78 19.68
C ASP A 132 -7.02 -5.67 18.84
N PHE A 133 -5.71 -5.33 18.85
CA PHE A 133 -4.64 -6.06 18.15
C PHE A 133 -3.78 -6.94 19.08
N LEU A 134 -4.27 -7.22 20.28
CA LEU A 134 -3.56 -8.10 21.20
C LEU A 134 -3.44 -9.51 20.59
N GLY A 135 -2.22 -10.06 20.60
CA GLY A 135 -1.94 -11.38 20.01
C GLY A 135 -1.50 -11.37 18.54
N SER A 136 -1.73 -10.27 17.79
CA SER A 136 -1.28 -10.14 16.41
C SER A 136 -0.26 -9.01 16.21
N ALA A 137 -0.34 -7.93 16.96
CA ALA A 137 0.64 -6.84 16.94
C ALA A 137 1.71 -7.02 18.00
N ALA A 138 2.85 -6.35 17.83
CA ALA A 138 3.97 -6.39 18.75
C ALA A 138 4.56 -4.99 19.02
N TYR A 139 5.46 -4.92 20.03
CA TYR A 139 6.24 -3.71 20.29
C TYR A 139 7.41 -3.60 19.32
N GLY A 140 7.54 -2.43 18.70
CA GLY A 140 8.65 -2.09 17.84
C GLY A 140 9.33 -0.79 18.23
N TYR A 141 10.44 -0.51 17.59
CA TYR A 141 11.18 0.74 17.72
C TYR A 141 11.44 1.34 16.33
N CYS A 142 11.00 2.57 16.14
CA CYS A 142 11.30 3.33 14.94
C CYS A 142 12.55 4.18 15.20
N ALA A 143 13.68 3.80 14.59
CA ALA A 143 14.96 4.49 14.78
C ALA A 143 14.92 5.93 14.26
N ALA A 144 14.34 6.16 13.08
CA ALA A 144 14.22 7.48 12.47
C ALA A 144 13.46 8.49 13.34
N ARG A 145 12.46 8.03 14.11
CA ARG A 145 11.66 8.87 15.02
C ARG A 145 12.05 8.73 16.49
N ARG A 146 13.02 7.88 16.81
CA ARG A 146 13.44 7.58 18.19
C ARG A 146 12.27 7.22 19.11
N MET A 147 11.28 6.49 18.60
CA MET A 147 10.06 6.19 19.36
C MET A 147 9.75 4.69 19.40
N LYS A 148 9.25 4.25 20.56
CA LYS A 148 8.64 2.93 20.73
C LYS A 148 7.17 3.01 20.36
N TYR A 149 6.67 1.98 19.65
CA TYR A 149 5.27 1.87 19.27
C TYR A 149 4.76 0.43 19.44
N PHE A 150 3.46 0.26 19.40
CA PHE A 150 2.81 -1.03 19.34
C PHE A 150 2.03 -1.13 18.03
N GLY A 151 2.30 -2.16 17.24
CA GLY A 151 1.69 -2.30 15.93
C GLY A 151 2.43 -3.29 15.04
N TYR A 152 2.59 -2.88 13.79
CA TYR A 152 3.17 -3.68 12.72
C TYR A 152 4.25 -2.91 11.98
N LYS A 153 4.98 -3.60 11.12
CA LYS A 153 5.77 -3.04 10.02
C LYS A 153 5.10 -3.41 8.71
N LEU A 154 5.06 -2.48 7.78
CA LEU A 154 4.73 -2.75 6.39
C LEU A 154 6.03 -2.85 5.61
N ALA A 155 6.37 -4.05 5.16
CA ALA A 155 7.44 -4.27 4.19
C ALA A 155 6.85 -4.15 2.79
N MET A 156 7.52 -3.45 1.89
CA MET A 156 7.03 -3.27 0.52
C MET A 156 8.16 -3.26 -0.48
N LEU A 157 7.95 -3.98 -1.57
CA LEU A 157 8.73 -3.90 -2.80
C LEU A 157 8.04 -2.95 -3.78
N THR A 158 8.80 -2.05 -4.39
CA THR A 158 8.34 -1.24 -5.52
C THR A 158 9.31 -1.38 -6.69
N THR A 159 8.83 -1.12 -7.89
CA THR A 159 9.68 -0.91 -9.05
C THR A 159 10.41 0.45 -8.93
N LEU A 160 11.36 0.73 -9.82
CA LEU A 160 12.10 2.01 -9.80
C LEU A 160 11.23 3.25 -10.06
N ASP A 161 10.08 3.09 -10.71
CA ASP A 161 9.10 4.16 -10.92
C ASP A 161 8.12 4.34 -9.74
N GLY A 162 8.26 3.52 -8.69
CA GLY A 162 7.46 3.55 -7.47
C GLY A 162 6.18 2.71 -7.53
N THR A 163 5.98 1.88 -8.56
CA THR A 163 4.82 0.98 -8.63
C THR A 163 4.91 -0.09 -7.54
N PRO A 164 3.93 -0.21 -6.61
CA PRO A 164 3.92 -1.24 -5.60
C PRO A 164 3.82 -2.64 -6.23
N TYR A 165 4.84 -3.45 -6.03
CA TYR A 165 4.92 -4.82 -6.56
C TYR A 165 4.36 -5.84 -5.57
N ALA A 166 5.00 -5.98 -4.42
CA ALA A 166 4.60 -6.87 -3.33
C ALA A 166 4.71 -6.16 -1.99
N PHE A 167 3.93 -6.59 -1.02
CA PHE A 167 3.95 -6.01 0.33
C PHE A 167 3.43 -7.00 1.35
N GLU A 168 3.91 -6.86 2.59
CA GLU A 168 3.51 -7.67 3.73
C GLU A 168 3.37 -6.82 5.00
N LEU A 169 2.38 -7.18 5.83
CA LEU A 169 2.15 -6.56 7.13
C LEU A 169 2.52 -7.55 8.23
N ILE A 170 3.61 -7.27 8.92
CA ILE A 170 4.17 -8.14 9.95
C ILE A 170 4.16 -7.49 11.34
N PRO A 171 4.18 -8.27 12.44
CA PRO A 171 4.34 -7.73 13.78
C PRO A 171 5.60 -6.86 13.91
N ALA A 172 5.52 -5.77 14.68
CA ALA A 172 6.60 -4.77 14.73
C ALA A 172 7.93 -5.27 15.29
N ASN A 173 7.96 -6.41 15.98
CA ASN A 173 9.18 -7.06 16.52
C ASN A 173 9.83 -8.07 15.57
N THR A 174 9.22 -8.35 14.41
CA THR A 174 9.80 -9.24 13.41
C THR A 174 11.05 -8.61 12.79
N ASP A 175 12.08 -9.40 12.55
CA ASP A 175 13.28 -8.94 11.84
C ASP A 175 12.91 -8.47 10.42
N GLU A 176 13.61 -7.47 9.90
CA GLU A 176 13.29 -6.92 8.59
C GLU A 176 13.60 -7.90 7.46
N ARG A 177 14.56 -8.78 7.65
CA ARG A 177 14.93 -9.83 6.70
C ARG A 177 13.88 -10.94 6.66
N ASP A 178 13.39 -11.40 7.83
CA ASP A 178 12.30 -12.37 7.89
C ASP A 178 11.03 -11.85 7.22
N ALA A 179 10.78 -10.54 7.37
CA ALA A 179 9.69 -9.86 6.67
C ALA A 179 9.87 -9.83 5.16
N ALA A 180 11.12 -9.71 4.71
CA ALA A 180 11.43 -9.61 3.30
C ALA A 180 11.33 -10.97 2.60
N ASP A 181 11.58 -12.07 3.29
CA ASP A 181 11.69 -13.40 2.67
C ASP A 181 10.45 -13.78 1.85
N GLU A 182 9.24 -13.60 2.40
CA GLU A 182 8.01 -13.94 1.68
C GLU A 182 7.78 -13.07 0.44
N ILE A 183 8.10 -11.77 0.52
CA ILE A 183 7.91 -10.86 -0.62
C ILE A 183 9.03 -11.00 -1.67
N LEU A 184 10.25 -11.35 -1.25
CA LEU A 184 11.38 -11.61 -2.15
C LEU A 184 11.16 -12.89 -2.96
N ASP A 185 10.50 -13.88 -2.38
CA ASP A 185 10.20 -15.13 -3.09
C ASP A 185 9.27 -14.91 -4.29
N SER A 186 8.44 -13.87 -4.25
CA SER A 186 7.57 -13.48 -5.37
C SER A 186 8.30 -12.89 -6.57
N LEU A 187 9.58 -12.50 -6.41
CA LEU A 187 10.36 -11.87 -7.47
C LEU A 187 10.85 -12.89 -8.50
N PRO A 188 10.94 -12.50 -9.78
CA PRO A 188 11.60 -13.32 -10.79
C PRO A 188 13.08 -13.54 -10.45
N SER A 189 13.63 -14.64 -10.94
CA SER A 189 15.08 -14.84 -10.96
C SER A 189 15.74 -13.71 -11.77
N ASN A 190 16.97 -13.34 -11.40
CA ASN A 190 17.71 -12.22 -11.97
C ASN A 190 17.23 -10.82 -11.50
N SER A 191 16.55 -10.75 -10.36
CA SER A 191 16.14 -9.48 -9.75
C SER A 191 17.28 -8.82 -8.98
N GLN A 192 17.33 -7.50 -9.06
CA GLN A 192 18.22 -6.62 -8.31
C GLN A 192 17.40 -5.84 -7.29
N VAL A 193 17.60 -6.09 -6.02
CA VAL A 193 16.83 -5.47 -4.92
C VAL A 193 17.70 -4.46 -4.18
N TRP A 194 17.27 -3.23 -4.14
CA TRP A 194 17.95 -2.13 -3.47
C TRP A 194 17.26 -1.84 -2.14
N SER A 195 18.01 -1.91 -1.05
CA SER A 195 17.45 -1.77 0.29
C SER A 195 18.34 -0.96 1.23
N ASP A 196 17.80 -0.63 2.39
CA ASP A 196 18.53 0.11 3.41
C ASP A 196 19.48 -0.79 4.25
N LYS A 197 20.16 -0.17 5.24
CA LYS A 197 21.08 -0.87 6.15
C LYS A 197 20.39 -1.85 7.11
N GLY A 198 19.07 -1.84 7.21
CA GLY A 198 18.28 -2.79 8.02
C GLY A 198 18.36 -4.22 7.46
N PHE A 199 18.56 -4.34 6.15
CA PHE A 199 18.60 -5.62 5.43
C PHE A 199 20.02 -6.19 5.25
N ILE A 200 21.03 -5.68 5.96
CA ILE A 200 22.38 -6.21 5.91
C ILE A 200 22.44 -7.58 6.57
N GLY A 201 22.94 -8.58 5.84
CA GLY A 201 23.19 -9.94 6.31
C GLY A 201 23.93 -10.72 5.23
N GLU A 202 25.26 -10.92 5.36
CA GLU A 202 26.06 -11.51 4.31
C GLU A 202 25.60 -12.92 3.94
N GLU A 203 25.30 -13.78 4.92
CA GLU A 203 24.80 -15.14 4.69
C GLU A 203 23.40 -15.09 4.04
N TRP A 204 22.50 -14.25 4.55
CA TRP A 204 21.16 -14.09 4.01
C TRP A 204 21.17 -13.54 2.57
N GLN A 205 22.01 -12.53 2.29
CA GLN A 205 22.18 -11.99 0.93
C GLN A 205 22.79 -13.02 -0.02
N ALA A 206 23.73 -13.86 0.46
CA ALA A 206 24.31 -14.95 -0.33
C ALA A 206 23.28 -16.02 -0.69
N GLN A 207 22.43 -16.42 0.25
CA GLN A 207 21.34 -17.39 0.01
C GLN A 207 20.37 -16.88 -1.07
N TRP A 208 19.97 -15.61 -1.03
CA TRP A 208 19.13 -15.03 -2.06
C TRP A 208 19.84 -14.93 -3.42
N ALA A 209 21.14 -14.62 -3.43
CA ALA A 209 21.94 -14.56 -4.65
C ALA A 209 22.01 -15.93 -5.37
N GLU A 210 22.02 -17.04 -4.63
CA GLU A 210 21.94 -18.42 -5.19
C GLU A 210 20.65 -18.67 -5.97
N THR A 211 19.55 -17.97 -5.59
CA THR A 211 18.27 -18.03 -6.31
C THR A 211 18.20 -17.04 -7.50
N GLY A 212 19.28 -16.30 -7.76
CA GLY A 212 19.35 -15.27 -8.78
C GLY A 212 18.74 -13.93 -8.35
N ARG A 213 18.48 -13.72 -7.06
CA ARG A 213 17.95 -12.45 -6.52
C ARG A 213 19.05 -11.77 -5.71
N HIS A 214 19.56 -10.67 -6.20
CA HIS A 214 20.70 -9.96 -5.60
C HIS A 214 20.22 -8.77 -4.77
N ILE A 215 20.57 -8.75 -3.48
CA ILE A 215 20.16 -7.71 -2.54
C ILE A 215 21.34 -6.78 -2.26
N TRP A 216 21.16 -5.52 -2.59
CA TRP A 216 22.16 -4.47 -2.48
C TRP A 216 21.83 -3.51 -1.33
N THR A 217 22.79 -3.36 -0.42
CA THR A 217 22.66 -2.48 0.75
C THR A 217 23.85 -1.55 0.89
N ALA A 218 23.65 -0.38 1.49
CA ALA A 218 24.77 0.44 1.93
C ALA A 218 25.49 -0.25 3.10
N LYS A 219 26.80 -0.25 3.08
CA LYS A 219 27.61 -0.82 4.16
C LYS A 219 27.59 0.06 5.42
N ARG A 220 27.73 -0.56 6.60
CA ARG A 220 27.91 0.17 7.87
C ARG A 220 29.37 0.62 7.99
N GLU A 221 29.62 1.74 8.63
CA GLU A 221 30.96 2.30 8.80
C GLU A 221 31.95 1.34 9.48
N ASN A 222 31.46 0.45 10.34
CA ASN A 222 32.27 -0.54 11.06
C ASN A 222 32.51 -1.84 10.27
N GLN A 223 32.06 -1.98 9.03
CA GLN A 223 32.34 -3.15 8.19
C GLN A 223 33.75 -3.03 7.58
N LEU A 224 34.46 -4.16 7.56
CA LEU A 224 35.84 -4.21 7.03
C LEU A 224 35.89 -3.93 5.52
N ILE A 225 34.90 -4.40 4.79
CA ILE A 225 34.82 -4.19 3.33
C ILE A 225 33.74 -3.13 3.07
N GLN A 226 34.17 -2.00 2.52
CA GLN A 226 33.30 -0.91 2.13
C GLN A 226 32.95 -0.99 0.64
N ASN A 227 31.80 -0.46 0.27
CA ASN A 227 31.45 -0.32 -1.13
C ASN A 227 32.33 0.74 -1.82
N PRO A 228 32.55 0.63 -3.13
CA PRO A 228 33.10 1.74 -3.89
C PRO A 228 32.23 3.00 -3.78
N LEU A 229 32.84 4.17 -3.68
CA LEU A 229 32.11 5.44 -3.53
C LEU A 229 31.04 5.67 -4.60
N ALA A 230 31.35 5.32 -5.86
CA ALA A 230 30.42 5.44 -6.97
C ALA A 230 29.17 4.54 -6.78
N PHE A 231 29.34 3.37 -6.18
CA PHE A 231 28.22 2.46 -5.87
C PHE A 231 27.35 3.03 -4.75
N ASP A 232 27.93 3.56 -3.69
CA ASP A 232 27.16 4.20 -2.61
C ASP A 232 26.40 5.44 -3.10
N GLN A 233 26.99 6.21 -4.02
CA GLN A 233 26.29 7.34 -4.66
C GLN A 233 25.10 6.87 -5.51
N LEU A 234 25.25 5.78 -6.27
CA LEU A 234 24.14 5.16 -7.02
C LEU A 234 23.05 4.69 -6.06
N LEU A 235 23.42 3.96 -5.03
CA LEU A 235 22.51 3.41 -4.03
C LEU A 235 21.72 4.51 -3.32
N ASN A 236 22.34 5.62 -2.96
CA ASN A 236 21.65 6.76 -2.36
C ASN A 236 20.62 7.39 -3.32
N ARG A 237 20.96 7.60 -4.60
CA ARG A 237 20.01 8.10 -5.61
C ARG A 237 18.82 7.17 -5.81
N VAL A 238 19.07 5.86 -5.78
CA VAL A 238 18.01 4.86 -5.91
C VAL A 238 17.12 4.89 -4.67
N ARG A 239 17.70 5.02 -3.47
CA ARG A 239 16.95 5.11 -2.20
C ARG A 239 16.05 6.35 -2.10
N GLU A 240 16.47 7.50 -2.60
CA GLU A 240 15.62 8.70 -2.64
C GLU A 240 14.29 8.45 -3.37
N ARG A 241 14.26 7.53 -4.35
CA ARG A 241 13.02 7.12 -5.03
C ARG A 241 12.12 6.26 -4.15
N VAL A 242 12.69 5.40 -3.29
CA VAL A 242 11.92 4.60 -2.31
C VAL A 242 11.21 5.52 -1.33
N GLU A 243 11.93 6.50 -0.80
CA GLU A 243 11.37 7.45 0.16
C GLU A 243 10.12 8.12 -0.40
N GLY A 244 10.14 8.52 -1.69
CA GLY A 244 8.98 9.09 -2.37
C GLY A 244 7.76 8.16 -2.44
N ALA A 245 7.94 6.86 -2.67
CA ALA A 245 6.83 5.90 -2.69
C ALA A 245 6.22 5.68 -1.29
N PHE A 246 7.07 5.60 -0.27
CA PHE A 246 6.61 5.48 1.12
C PHE A 246 6.01 6.78 1.66
N ASP A 247 6.49 7.94 1.23
CA ASP A 247 5.91 9.23 1.65
C ASP A 247 4.46 9.36 1.19
N ILE A 248 4.12 8.89 -0.01
CA ILE A 248 2.72 8.84 -0.48
C ILE A 248 1.86 8.00 0.46
N LEU A 249 2.37 6.88 1.00
CA LEU A 249 1.64 6.05 1.96
C LEU A 249 1.45 6.74 3.32
N LYS A 250 2.36 7.64 3.69
CA LYS A 250 2.30 8.43 4.93
C LYS A 250 1.46 9.70 4.77
N GLU A 251 1.27 10.18 3.54
CA GLU A 251 0.46 11.37 3.23
C GLU A 251 -1.05 11.13 3.38
N GLY A 252 -1.79 12.24 3.51
CA GLY A 252 -3.25 12.27 3.55
C GLY A 252 -3.84 11.81 4.87
N GLY A 253 -5.17 11.83 4.93
CA GLY A 253 -5.92 11.56 6.16
C GLY A 253 -5.83 10.12 6.66
N ARG A 254 -5.60 9.14 5.78
CA ARG A 254 -5.45 7.73 6.12
C ARG A 254 -3.99 7.28 6.04
N SER A 255 -3.09 8.04 6.62
CA SER A 255 -1.69 7.63 6.75
C SER A 255 -1.56 6.22 7.33
N VAL A 256 -0.66 5.41 6.78
CA VAL A 256 -0.38 4.06 7.31
C VAL A 256 0.17 4.09 8.73
N GLU A 257 0.70 5.23 9.17
CA GLU A 257 1.25 5.43 10.52
C GLU A 257 0.19 5.75 11.57
N HIS A 258 -1.05 6.07 11.15
CA HIS A 258 -2.17 6.41 12.05
C HIS A 258 -3.44 5.69 11.60
N THR A 259 -3.68 4.52 12.15
CA THR A 259 -4.88 3.76 11.84
C THR A 259 -6.01 3.99 12.83
N LEU A 260 -7.25 4.02 12.33
CA LEU A 260 -8.48 3.93 13.11
C LEU A 260 -9.13 2.54 12.98
N ALA A 261 -8.41 1.55 12.47
CA ALA A 261 -8.90 0.18 12.42
C ALA A 261 -8.94 -0.43 13.82
N HIS A 262 -9.91 -1.31 14.05
CA HIS A 262 -10.08 -2.07 15.28
C HIS A 262 -9.92 -3.58 15.08
N THR A 263 -9.71 -4.03 13.84
CA THR A 263 -9.46 -5.44 13.50
C THR A 263 -8.32 -5.54 12.49
N ILE A 264 -7.63 -6.68 12.48
CA ILE A 264 -6.54 -6.92 11.53
C ILE A 264 -7.04 -6.90 10.09
N GLU A 265 -8.20 -7.49 9.80
CA GLU A 265 -8.78 -7.50 8.45
C GLU A 265 -9.12 -6.06 8.00
N GLY A 266 -9.64 -5.24 8.91
CA GLY A 266 -9.92 -3.83 8.65
C GLY A 266 -8.65 -3.03 8.40
N LEU A 267 -7.57 -3.32 9.12
CA LEU A 267 -6.26 -2.71 8.91
C LEU A 267 -5.67 -3.11 7.55
N CYS A 268 -5.64 -4.42 7.25
CA CYS A 268 -5.16 -4.93 5.97
C CYS A 268 -5.93 -4.35 4.78
N THR A 269 -7.27 -4.27 4.89
CA THR A 269 -8.12 -3.67 3.85
C THR A 269 -7.77 -2.21 3.60
N ARG A 270 -7.51 -1.43 4.65
CA ARG A 270 -7.13 -0.02 4.55
C ARG A 270 -5.76 0.16 3.91
N ILE A 271 -4.78 -0.63 4.33
CA ILE A 271 -3.43 -0.61 3.74
C ILE A 271 -3.49 -0.99 2.27
N LEU A 272 -4.21 -2.06 1.94
CA LEU A 272 -4.42 -2.49 0.56
C LEU A 272 -5.07 -1.38 -0.29
N ALA A 273 -6.12 -0.72 0.21
CA ALA A 273 -6.77 0.38 -0.50
C ALA A 273 -5.80 1.54 -0.74
N LYS A 274 -4.98 1.89 0.26
CA LYS A 274 -3.96 2.93 0.15
C LYS A 274 -2.91 2.58 -0.91
N ILE A 275 -2.37 1.36 -0.88
CA ILE A 275 -1.39 0.87 -1.87
C ILE A 275 -2.03 0.83 -3.27
N SER A 276 -3.27 0.38 -3.38
CA SER A 276 -4.00 0.36 -4.66
C SER A 276 -4.25 1.77 -5.21
N CYS A 277 -4.48 2.76 -4.34
CA CYS A 277 -4.58 4.16 -4.74
C CYS A 277 -3.25 4.68 -5.30
N VAL A 278 -2.10 4.28 -4.73
CA VAL A 278 -0.78 4.62 -5.29
C VAL A 278 -0.64 4.07 -6.70
N THR A 279 -1.00 2.79 -6.91
CA THR A 279 -0.99 2.18 -8.25
C THR A 279 -1.91 2.92 -9.22
N LEU A 280 -3.14 3.27 -8.79
CA LEU A 280 -4.06 4.06 -9.61
C LEU A 280 -3.48 5.44 -9.98
N ARG A 281 -2.82 6.14 -9.05
CA ARG A 281 -2.18 7.44 -9.32
C ARG A 281 -1.13 7.32 -10.43
N LEU A 282 -0.29 6.30 -10.37
CA LEU A 282 0.73 6.03 -11.39
C LEU A 282 0.08 5.66 -12.73
N TYR A 283 -0.99 4.87 -12.70
CA TYR A 283 -1.77 4.49 -13.88
C TYR A 283 -2.39 5.72 -14.57
N LEU A 284 -3.06 6.58 -13.81
CA LEU A 284 -3.67 7.81 -14.31
C LEU A 284 -2.60 8.75 -14.91
N ARG A 285 -1.46 8.88 -14.25
CA ARG A 285 -0.34 9.67 -14.75
C ARG A 285 0.22 9.11 -16.05
N ARG A 286 0.45 7.81 -16.12
CA ARG A 286 1.08 7.15 -17.27
C ARG A 286 0.21 7.13 -18.51
N PHE A 287 -1.06 6.76 -18.38
CA PHE A 287 -1.95 6.50 -19.49
C PHE A 287 -2.90 7.65 -19.82
N MET A 288 -3.18 8.54 -18.88
CA MET A 288 -4.13 9.63 -19.05
C MET A 288 -3.50 11.03 -18.89
N GLY A 289 -2.24 11.12 -18.50
CA GLY A 289 -1.59 12.40 -18.23
C GLY A 289 -2.17 13.15 -17.03
N ILE A 290 -2.93 12.45 -16.18
CA ILE A 290 -3.56 13.02 -14.99
C ILE A 290 -2.60 12.83 -13.82
N ASP A 291 -1.99 13.92 -13.37
CA ASP A 291 -1.10 13.92 -12.21
C ASP A 291 -1.87 14.45 -10.98
N ILE A 292 -2.21 13.55 -10.09
CA ILE A 292 -2.92 13.86 -8.84
C ILE A 292 -1.89 13.82 -7.71
N LEU A 293 -1.14 14.91 -7.53
CA LEU A 293 -0.12 14.98 -6.49
C LEU A 293 -0.72 15.13 -5.09
N THR A 294 -1.78 15.88 -4.93
CA THR A 294 -2.50 16.04 -3.64
C THR A 294 -3.85 16.66 -3.90
N TYR A 295 -4.92 15.95 -3.57
CA TYR A 295 -6.23 16.55 -3.42
C TYR A 295 -6.44 16.89 -1.95
N THR A 296 -6.24 18.13 -1.60
CA THR A 296 -6.66 18.65 -0.30
C THR A 296 -8.09 19.17 -0.41
N VAL A 297 -9.05 18.32 -0.14
CA VAL A 297 -10.38 18.81 0.23
C VAL A 297 -10.30 19.18 1.69
N LYS A 298 -10.14 20.46 1.97
CA LYS A 298 -10.33 20.99 3.32
C LYS A 298 -11.81 20.79 3.66
N ALA A 299 -12.07 19.88 4.60
CA ALA A 299 -13.39 19.67 5.18
C ALA A 299 -13.78 20.84 6.07
#